data_8ff1eaef4986b4ea639b29252c661708
#
_entry.id   8ff1eaef4986b4ea639b29252c661708
#
_cell.length_a   1.000
_cell.length_b   1.000
_cell.length_c   1.000
_cell.angle_alpha   90.00
_cell.angle_beta   90.00
_cell.angle_gamma   90.00
#
_symmetry.space_group_name_H-M   'P 1'
#
loop_
_entity.id
_entity.type
_entity.pdbx_description
1 polymer ?
#
loop_
_entity_poly.entity_id
_entity_poly.type
_entity_poly.pdbx_seq_one_letter_code
_entity_poly.pdbx_strand_id
1 'polypeptide(L)'
;MSDPSRQSPKNPQDQPGSTRIVAGQSAAPKRPLRLKVGIAVGILALIGGGAAVASAVNGGTPGAVQETAPAGNPAAELKLGYFGNVTHAPALVGVSQGYIAEELGDTRLSTQVFNAGPAAIEALNAGAIDATYIGPNPAINSFVKSGGESVNIIAGAAAGGAQLVVRPEISSAADLRGKILASPQLGGTQDVALRAWLASQGYRTNVDGSGDVAINPTENAQTLKLFQDGKLDGAWLPEPWASRLVLTAGAKVLVDEKDLWDGSLSGKPGEFPTTILIVNQKFAADHPETVKSLLKGHVKSVEWLNGAADGDKANVINAALKDAAGAELKADVIDRSLKNIVFTVDPLAGTYEKLLADGVAAGTTKQADINGIFNLTALNEVTGGKTSAAGLGKE
;
A
#
# COMPACT_ATOMS: atom_id res chain seq x y z
N MET A 1 53.26 -6.67 19.47
CA MET A 1 52.72 -5.52 18.70
C MET A 1 51.39 -5.91 18.20
N SER A 2 50.34 -5.49 18.91
CA SER A 2 48.92 -5.84 18.67
C SER A 2 48.26 -4.71 17.91
N ASP A 3 47.65 -5.05 16.77
CA ASP A 3 46.93 -4.14 15.90
C ASP A 3 45.54 -3.83 16.47
N PRO A 4 45.12 -2.56 16.70
CA PRO A 4 43.81 -2.20 17.23
C PRO A 4 42.97 -1.57 16.09
N SER A 5 42.41 -2.38 15.16
CA SER A 5 41.43 -1.90 14.21
C SER A 5 40.48 -3.00 13.73
N ARG A 6 39.64 -3.53 14.63
CA ARG A 6 38.42 -4.21 14.27
C ARG A 6 37.27 -3.65 15.13
N GLN A 7 36.66 -2.59 14.65
CA GLN A 7 35.33 -2.19 15.12
C GLN A 7 34.31 -3.08 14.44
N SER A 8 33.61 -3.88 15.24
CA SER A 8 32.43 -4.62 14.82
C SER A 8 31.31 -3.63 14.45
N PRO A 9 30.50 -3.92 13.45
CA PRO A 9 29.36 -3.06 13.09
C PRO A 9 28.35 -3.05 14.26
N LYS A 10 27.88 -1.85 14.63
CA LYS A 10 26.84 -1.65 15.63
C LYS A 10 25.52 -2.29 15.18
N ASN A 11 24.91 -3.06 16.09
CA ASN A 11 23.63 -3.67 15.93
C ASN A 11 22.53 -2.59 15.69
N PRO A 12 21.66 -2.68 14.66
CA PRO A 12 20.61 -1.70 14.37
C PRO A 12 19.54 -1.53 15.45
N GLN A 13 19.59 -2.32 16.52
CA GLN A 13 18.58 -2.29 17.60
C GLN A 13 18.75 -1.18 18.64
N ASP A 14 19.84 -0.41 18.57
CA ASP A 14 20.17 0.61 19.59
C ASP A 14 19.83 2.06 19.17
N GLN A 15 18.98 2.26 18.16
CA GLN A 15 18.49 3.61 17.86
C GLN A 15 17.20 3.90 18.65
N PRO A 16 17.16 4.95 19.48
CA PRO A 16 15.96 5.33 20.20
C PRO A 16 14.92 5.92 19.21
N GLY A 17 13.81 5.23 19.01
CA GLY A 17 12.62 5.87 18.45
C GLY A 17 11.79 5.14 17.42
N SER A 18 12.07 3.90 17.01
CA SER A 18 11.16 3.20 16.09
C SER A 18 10.29 2.17 16.80
N THR A 19 8.97 2.36 16.80
CA THR A 19 7.99 1.38 17.24
C THR A 19 7.32 0.75 16.04
N ARG A 20 7.35 -0.58 15.95
CA ARG A 20 6.77 -1.35 14.86
C ARG A 20 5.47 -2.02 15.29
N ILE A 21 4.39 -1.85 14.54
CA ILE A 21 3.12 -2.55 14.70
C ILE A 21 2.86 -3.42 13.47
N VAL A 22 2.63 -4.73 13.64
CA VAL A 22 2.26 -5.66 12.57
C VAL A 22 0.77 -5.91 12.67
N ALA A 23 -0.02 -5.43 11.70
CA ALA A 23 -1.46 -5.70 11.61
C ALA A 23 -1.68 -6.96 10.77
N GLY A 24 -2.37 -7.97 11.33
CA GLY A 24 -2.81 -9.12 10.55
C GLY A 24 -2.58 -10.52 11.12
N GLN A 25 -2.54 -10.70 12.44
CA GLN A 25 -2.82 -12.01 13.03
C GLN A 25 -4.28 -12.05 13.48
N SER A 26 -5.16 -12.56 12.62
CA SER A 26 -6.54 -12.87 12.95
C SER A 26 -6.60 -13.99 13.98
N ALA A 27 -6.93 -13.67 15.22
CA ALA A 27 -7.27 -14.66 16.22
C ALA A 27 -8.58 -15.34 15.83
N ALA A 28 -8.62 -16.67 15.84
CA ALA A 28 -9.82 -17.48 15.58
C ALA A 28 -11.00 -17.04 16.46
N PRO A 29 -12.23 -17.00 15.95
CA PRO A 29 -13.39 -16.55 16.72
C PRO A 29 -13.70 -17.50 17.87
N LYS A 30 -13.62 -17.03 19.10
CA LYS A 30 -14.14 -17.72 20.27
C LYS A 30 -15.67 -17.69 20.20
N ARG A 31 -16.30 -18.87 20.25
CA ARG A 31 -17.76 -19.06 20.29
C ARG A 31 -18.35 -18.26 21.47
N PRO A 32 -19.45 -17.51 21.30
CA PRO A 32 -20.08 -16.80 22.40
C PRO A 32 -20.85 -17.76 23.31
N LEU A 33 -20.53 -17.68 24.60
CA LEU A 33 -21.29 -18.29 25.67
C LEU A 33 -22.59 -17.50 25.81
N ARG A 34 -23.73 -18.15 25.59
CA ARG A 34 -25.06 -17.54 25.72
C ARG A 34 -25.36 -17.25 27.18
N LEU A 35 -25.33 -15.98 27.57
CA LEU A 35 -25.87 -15.50 28.84
C LEU A 35 -27.23 -14.86 28.58
N LYS A 36 -28.30 -15.46 29.12
CA LYS A 36 -29.66 -14.89 29.14
C LYS A 36 -29.70 -13.85 30.26
N VAL A 37 -29.97 -12.58 29.95
CA VAL A 37 -30.36 -11.58 30.94
C VAL A 37 -31.61 -10.88 30.43
N GLY A 38 -32.61 -10.84 31.32
CA GLY A 38 -33.95 -10.37 31.04
C GLY A 38 -34.09 -8.86 30.97
N ILE A 39 -35.14 -8.48 30.27
CA ILE A 39 -35.63 -7.13 30.06
C ILE A 39 -36.26 -6.61 31.37
N ALA A 40 -35.87 -5.43 31.84
CA ALA A 40 -36.69 -4.61 32.72
C ALA A 40 -36.82 -3.20 32.13
N VAL A 41 -38.02 -2.90 31.70
CA VAL A 41 -38.49 -1.57 31.27
C VAL A 41 -38.84 -0.76 32.52
N GLY A 42 -38.32 0.46 32.60
CA GLY A 42 -38.71 1.43 33.60
C GLY A 42 -38.78 2.84 32.99
N ILE A 43 -40.01 3.23 32.65
CA ILE A 43 -40.38 4.60 32.27
C ILE A 43 -40.59 5.40 33.53
N LEU A 44 -39.99 6.58 33.69
CA LEU A 44 -40.51 7.62 34.56
C LEU A 44 -40.21 9.00 33.98
N ALA A 45 -41.23 9.64 33.49
CA ALA A 45 -41.29 11.07 33.22
C ALA A 45 -41.68 11.82 34.51
N LEU A 46 -41.06 12.98 34.79
CA LEU A 46 -41.69 14.03 35.58
C LEU A 46 -41.14 15.42 35.21
N ILE A 47 -42.08 16.29 35.03
CA ILE A 47 -42.11 17.67 34.62
C ILE A 47 -41.91 18.57 35.87
N GLY A 48 -41.31 19.75 35.69
CA GLY A 48 -41.55 20.92 36.54
C GLY A 48 -40.27 21.66 36.99
N GLY A 49 -39.95 22.73 36.47
CA GLY A 49 -40.17 24.17 36.64
C GLY A 49 -39.44 24.83 37.81
N GLY A 50 -38.71 25.96 37.49
CA GLY A 50 -38.53 27.04 38.47
C GLY A 50 -37.09 27.54 38.70
N ALA A 51 -36.76 28.64 38.05
CA ALA A 51 -36.02 29.89 38.44
C ALA A 51 -34.82 29.82 39.42
N ALA A 52 -33.73 30.33 38.89
CA ALA A 52 -32.71 31.30 39.36
C ALA A 52 -32.21 31.30 40.82
N VAL A 53 -30.91 31.30 41.01
CA VAL A 53 -30.03 32.42 41.48
C VAL A 53 -28.56 31.97 41.40
N ALA A 54 -27.71 32.92 41.02
CA ALA A 54 -26.28 32.82 40.90
C ALA A 54 -25.53 32.61 42.20
N SER A 55 -24.45 31.89 42.19
CA SER A 55 -23.21 32.25 42.90
C SER A 55 -22.02 31.40 42.40
N ALA A 56 -20.98 32.10 42.05
CA ALA A 56 -19.71 31.57 41.58
C ALA A 56 -18.98 30.74 42.67
N VAL A 57 -18.45 29.59 42.31
CA VAL A 57 -17.18 29.09 42.86
C VAL A 57 -16.44 28.26 41.78
N ASN A 58 -15.21 28.66 41.58
CA ASN A 58 -14.16 28.09 40.76
C ASN A 58 -13.96 26.58 40.99
N GLY A 59 -13.88 25.83 39.91
CA GLY A 59 -13.51 24.43 39.91
C GLY A 59 -13.34 23.95 38.46
N GLY A 60 -12.38 24.54 37.73
CA GLY A 60 -12.06 24.14 36.36
C GLY A 60 -11.37 22.78 36.36
N THR A 61 -12.05 21.79 35.79
CA THR A 61 -11.38 20.62 35.23
C THR A 61 -10.69 21.07 33.93
N PRO A 62 -9.38 20.86 33.75
CA PRO A 62 -8.77 21.19 32.47
C PRO A 62 -9.29 20.19 31.45
N GLY A 63 -10.19 20.62 30.58
CA GLY A 63 -10.39 19.98 29.29
C GLY A 63 -9.03 19.99 28.58
N ALA A 64 -8.55 18.83 28.19
CA ALA A 64 -7.40 18.74 27.32
C ALA A 64 -7.70 19.56 26.05
N VAL A 65 -7.20 20.78 26.01
CA VAL A 65 -7.10 21.56 24.81
C VAL A 65 -6.11 20.79 23.94
N GLN A 66 -6.61 20.12 22.94
CA GLN A 66 -5.77 19.59 21.88
C GLN A 66 -5.16 20.83 21.22
N GLU A 67 -3.93 21.15 21.61
CA GLU A 67 -3.13 22.19 21.02
C GLU A 67 -2.94 21.79 19.55
N THR A 68 -3.71 22.39 18.67
CA THR A 68 -3.43 22.32 17.23
C THR A 68 -2.10 23.03 17.02
N ALA A 69 -1.05 22.28 16.76
CA ALA A 69 0.25 22.82 16.39
C ALA A 69 0.05 23.84 15.24
N PRO A 70 0.79 24.97 15.22
CA PRO A 70 0.71 25.91 14.13
C PRO A 70 0.96 25.19 12.80
N ALA A 71 0.12 25.45 11.80
CA ALA A 71 0.29 24.88 10.47
C ALA A 71 1.72 25.17 9.95
N GLY A 72 2.44 24.11 9.56
CA GLY A 72 3.82 24.21 9.07
C GLY A 72 4.90 23.65 10.00
N ASN A 73 4.60 23.31 11.25
CA ASN A 73 5.59 22.67 12.12
C ASN A 73 5.79 21.17 11.75
N PRO A 74 7.03 20.65 11.88
CA PRO A 74 7.26 19.23 11.78
C PRO A 74 6.34 18.44 12.73
N ALA A 75 5.83 17.29 12.28
CA ALA A 75 5.04 16.41 13.13
C ALA A 75 5.94 15.81 14.23
N ALA A 76 5.37 15.54 15.41
CA ALA A 76 6.08 14.78 16.44
C ALA A 76 6.32 13.32 16.03
N GLU A 77 5.44 12.77 15.19
CA GLU A 77 5.50 11.41 14.67
C GLU A 77 4.97 11.35 13.25
N LEU A 78 5.60 10.51 12.41
CA LEU A 78 5.08 10.04 11.13
C LEU A 78 4.81 8.54 11.22
N LYS A 79 3.56 8.14 10.99
CA LYS A 79 3.13 6.75 10.93
C LYS A 79 3.03 6.31 9.48
N LEU A 80 3.95 5.44 9.05
CA LEU A 80 4.12 5.04 7.66
C LEU A 80 3.66 3.60 7.44
N GLY A 81 2.72 3.40 6.49
CA GLY A 81 2.29 2.09 6.02
C GLY A 81 3.11 1.59 4.82
N TYR A 82 3.29 0.27 4.71
CA TYR A 82 3.83 -0.38 3.51
C TYR A 82 3.52 -1.88 3.52
N PHE A 83 3.88 -2.61 2.44
CA PHE A 83 3.64 -4.05 2.36
C PHE A 83 4.96 -4.83 2.31
N GLY A 84 4.94 -6.08 2.77
CA GLY A 84 6.06 -7.00 2.69
C GLY A 84 6.22 -7.61 1.28
N ASN A 85 6.36 -6.77 0.25
CA ASN A 85 6.51 -7.15 -1.15
C ASN A 85 7.78 -6.54 -1.76
N VAL A 86 8.38 -7.18 -2.76
CA VAL A 86 9.54 -6.61 -3.48
C VAL A 86 9.14 -5.34 -4.25
N THR A 87 7.89 -5.21 -4.70
CA THR A 87 7.35 -3.98 -5.28
C THR A 87 7.33 -2.80 -4.31
N HIS A 88 7.46 -3.04 -3.00
CA HIS A 88 7.59 -2.02 -1.96
C HIS A 88 9.05 -1.80 -1.51
N ALA A 89 10.03 -2.20 -2.32
CA ALA A 89 11.45 -2.06 -1.98
C ALA A 89 11.87 -0.63 -1.59
N PRO A 90 11.36 0.47 -2.20
CA PRO A 90 11.67 1.81 -1.72
C PRO A 90 11.31 2.04 -0.24
N ALA A 91 10.17 1.52 0.23
CA ALA A 91 9.80 1.57 1.64
C ALA A 91 10.71 0.68 2.50
N LEU A 92 10.91 -0.58 2.06
CA LEU A 92 11.74 -1.57 2.77
C LEU A 92 13.17 -1.05 2.97
N VAL A 93 13.79 -0.51 1.93
CA VAL A 93 15.14 0.08 1.96
C VAL A 93 15.15 1.35 2.79
N GLY A 94 14.20 2.28 2.55
CA GLY A 94 14.14 3.55 3.24
C GLY A 94 13.98 3.41 4.76
N VAL A 95 13.23 2.41 5.20
CA VAL A 95 13.07 2.09 6.63
C VAL A 95 14.28 1.34 7.18
N SER A 96 14.72 0.26 6.50
CA SER A 96 15.78 -0.61 7.04
C SER A 96 17.17 0.03 7.00
N GLN A 97 17.45 0.88 6.00
CA GLN A 97 18.74 1.61 5.89
C GLN A 97 18.71 2.96 6.63
N GLY A 98 17.55 3.33 7.23
CA GLY A 98 17.44 4.57 7.99
C GLY A 98 17.24 5.83 7.15
N TYR A 99 17.18 5.77 5.82
CA TYR A 99 17.10 6.95 4.96
C TYR A 99 15.89 7.83 5.26
N ILE A 100 14.75 7.24 5.57
CA ILE A 100 13.55 8.00 5.94
C ILE A 100 13.72 8.62 7.33
N ALA A 101 14.21 7.87 8.30
CA ALA A 101 14.37 8.34 9.68
C ALA A 101 15.43 9.48 9.77
N GLU A 102 16.53 9.39 9.00
CA GLU A 102 17.55 10.43 8.95
C GLU A 102 16.98 11.77 8.45
N GLU A 103 16.17 11.75 7.38
CA GLU A 103 15.57 12.96 6.84
C GLU A 103 14.45 13.53 7.71
N LEU A 104 13.76 12.69 8.47
CA LEU A 104 12.73 13.12 9.42
C LEU A 104 13.30 13.86 10.63
N GLY A 105 14.59 13.68 10.97
CA GLY A 105 15.24 14.33 12.11
C GLY A 105 14.54 14.00 13.43
N ASP A 106 13.97 15.03 14.09
CA ASP A 106 13.29 14.85 15.39
C ASP A 106 11.89 14.24 15.27
N THR A 107 11.31 14.14 14.07
CA THR A 107 10.02 13.47 13.84
C THR A 107 10.21 11.95 14.00
N ARG A 108 9.56 11.35 14.97
CA ARG A 108 9.60 9.90 15.19
C ARG A 108 8.96 9.15 14.03
N LEU A 109 9.67 8.18 13.45
CA LEU A 109 9.09 7.26 12.48
C LEU A 109 8.49 6.04 13.18
N SER A 110 7.22 5.75 12.94
CA SER A 110 6.63 4.45 13.25
C SER A 110 6.09 3.79 11.98
N THR A 111 6.12 2.46 11.93
CA THR A 111 5.77 1.74 10.71
C THR A 111 4.72 0.67 10.97
N GLN A 112 3.84 0.47 9.98
CA GLN A 112 2.85 -0.60 9.98
C GLN A 112 2.89 -1.37 8.67
N VAL A 113 2.95 -2.71 8.74
CA VAL A 113 2.96 -3.58 7.56
C VAL A 113 1.55 -4.08 7.29
N PHE A 114 1.13 -3.99 6.02
CA PHE A 114 -0.16 -4.45 5.52
C PHE A 114 0.00 -5.56 4.49
N ASN A 115 -1.07 -6.31 4.26
CA ASN A 115 -1.09 -7.39 3.26
C ASN A 115 -1.64 -6.91 1.90
N ALA A 116 -2.50 -5.88 1.89
CA ALA A 116 -3.09 -5.32 0.68
C ALA A 116 -3.64 -3.89 0.88
N GLY A 117 -3.96 -3.23 -0.25
CA GLY A 117 -4.30 -1.80 -0.29
C GLY A 117 -5.55 -1.38 0.46
N PRO A 118 -6.70 -2.04 0.32
CA PRO A 118 -7.93 -1.65 1.03
C PRO A 118 -7.75 -1.55 2.54
N ALA A 119 -7.03 -2.49 3.18
CA ALA A 119 -6.75 -2.44 4.61
C ALA A 119 -5.85 -1.23 5.00
N ALA A 120 -4.87 -0.88 4.16
CA ALA A 120 -4.03 0.30 4.38
C ALA A 120 -4.85 1.62 4.24
N ILE A 121 -5.79 1.67 3.29
CA ILE A 121 -6.71 2.82 3.15
C ILE A 121 -7.63 2.98 4.37
N GLU A 122 -8.15 1.89 4.92
CA GLU A 122 -8.94 1.93 6.16
C GLU A 122 -8.13 2.51 7.32
N ALA A 123 -6.88 2.06 7.48
CA ALA A 123 -5.97 2.57 8.51
C ALA A 123 -5.64 4.07 8.31
N LEU A 124 -5.41 4.49 7.04
CA LEU A 124 -5.13 5.89 6.71
C LEU A 124 -6.33 6.80 7.00
N ASN A 125 -7.53 6.38 6.58
CA ASN A 125 -8.76 7.15 6.81
C ASN A 125 -9.16 7.20 8.29
N ALA A 126 -8.76 6.19 9.08
CA ALA A 126 -8.96 6.17 10.52
C ALA A 126 -7.87 6.95 11.31
N GLY A 127 -6.84 7.49 10.64
CA GLY A 127 -5.72 8.19 11.29
C GLY A 127 -4.76 7.25 12.04
N ALA A 128 -4.85 5.94 11.79
CA ALA A 128 -3.91 4.95 12.34
C ALA A 128 -2.54 5.03 11.65
N ILE A 129 -2.49 5.49 10.40
CA ILE A 129 -1.28 5.86 9.65
C ILE A 129 -1.50 7.21 8.96
N ASP A 130 -0.41 7.91 8.65
CA ASP A 130 -0.43 9.25 8.05
C ASP A 130 -0.08 9.22 6.56
N ALA A 131 0.77 8.28 6.16
CA ALA A 131 1.19 8.03 4.78
C ALA A 131 1.35 6.52 4.54
N THR A 132 1.29 6.09 3.29
CA THR A 132 1.53 4.68 2.96
C THR A 132 2.03 4.50 1.53
N TYR A 133 2.91 3.50 1.36
CA TYR A 133 3.14 2.91 0.06
C TYR A 133 2.00 1.96 -0.26
N ILE A 134 1.46 2.05 -1.49
CA ILE A 134 0.23 1.35 -1.86
C ILE A 134 0.10 1.23 -3.38
N GLY A 135 -0.78 0.38 -3.87
CA GLY A 135 -1.16 0.36 -5.28
C GLY A 135 -2.10 1.52 -5.67
N PRO A 136 -2.15 1.92 -6.95
CA PRO A 136 -2.93 3.08 -7.39
C PRO A 136 -4.45 2.91 -7.23
N ASN A 137 -5.04 1.76 -7.53
CA ASN A 137 -6.50 1.60 -7.50
C ASN A 137 -7.13 1.79 -6.12
N PRO A 138 -6.56 1.29 -5.00
CA PRO A 138 -7.04 1.64 -3.67
C PRO A 138 -6.97 3.13 -3.36
N ALA A 139 -5.93 3.84 -3.81
CA ALA A 139 -5.80 5.29 -3.65
C ALA A 139 -6.89 6.04 -4.45
N ILE A 140 -7.08 5.69 -5.74
CA ILE A 140 -8.14 6.23 -6.59
C ILE A 140 -9.51 6.01 -5.93
N ASN A 141 -9.79 4.80 -5.47
CA ASN A 141 -11.08 4.47 -4.85
C ASN A 141 -11.32 5.26 -3.54
N SER A 142 -10.27 5.48 -2.72
CA SER A 142 -10.36 6.32 -1.53
C SER A 142 -10.65 7.78 -1.90
N PHE A 143 -9.92 8.33 -2.87
CA PHE A 143 -10.10 9.69 -3.36
C PHE A 143 -11.53 9.90 -3.88
N VAL A 144 -12.01 9.02 -4.74
CA VAL A 144 -13.37 9.07 -5.29
C VAL A 144 -14.44 8.98 -4.19
N LYS A 145 -14.29 8.05 -3.24
CA LYS A 145 -15.26 7.87 -2.15
C LYS A 145 -15.33 9.06 -1.19
N SER A 146 -14.24 9.77 -1.01
CA SER A 146 -14.18 10.95 -0.13
C SER A 146 -14.58 12.26 -0.83
N GLY A 147 -14.89 12.21 -2.13
CA GLY A 147 -15.13 13.44 -2.91
C GLY A 147 -13.84 14.26 -3.12
N GLY A 148 -12.68 13.63 -3.12
CA GLY A 148 -11.39 14.26 -3.37
C GLY A 148 -10.64 14.71 -2.11
N GLU A 149 -11.07 14.33 -0.90
CA GLU A 149 -10.56 14.91 0.35
C GLU A 149 -9.68 13.97 1.18
N SER A 150 -9.53 12.69 0.79
CA SER A 150 -8.84 11.72 1.66
C SER A 150 -7.33 11.72 1.51
N VAL A 151 -6.83 11.67 0.29
CA VAL A 151 -5.41 11.40 0.00
C VAL A 151 -4.87 12.25 -1.12
N ASN A 152 -3.54 12.49 -1.10
CA ASN A 152 -2.77 12.88 -2.29
C ASN A 152 -1.72 11.83 -2.60
N ILE A 153 -1.52 11.60 -3.89
CA ILE A 153 -0.37 10.88 -4.42
C ILE A 153 0.78 11.88 -4.48
N ILE A 154 1.90 11.55 -3.83
CA ILE A 154 3.05 12.45 -3.68
C ILE A 154 4.31 11.94 -4.38
N ALA A 155 4.36 10.65 -4.74
CA ALA A 155 5.44 10.06 -5.55
C ALA A 155 5.05 8.70 -6.12
N GLY A 156 5.76 8.25 -7.17
CA GLY A 156 5.87 6.84 -7.54
C GLY A 156 6.78 6.08 -6.58
N ALA A 157 6.86 4.76 -6.71
CA ALA A 157 7.80 3.91 -5.99
C ALA A 157 8.28 2.73 -6.85
N ALA A 158 7.36 2.04 -7.51
CA ALA A 158 7.67 0.94 -8.40
C ALA A 158 6.70 0.87 -9.58
N ALA A 159 7.24 0.62 -10.76
CA ALA A 159 6.53 0.30 -11.99
C ALA A 159 6.78 -1.16 -12.37
N GLY A 160 5.80 -1.81 -13.01
CA GLY A 160 5.89 -3.21 -13.40
C GLY A 160 5.75 -4.19 -12.22
N GLY A 161 6.20 -5.41 -12.41
CA GLY A 161 6.26 -6.42 -11.35
C GLY A 161 4.92 -7.02 -10.96
N ALA A 162 4.00 -7.19 -11.92
CA ALA A 162 2.76 -7.93 -11.74
C ALA A 162 2.51 -8.88 -12.91
N GLN A 163 2.04 -10.10 -12.65
CA GLN A 163 1.84 -11.14 -13.65
C GLN A 163 0.60 -11.99 -13.33
N LEU A 164 -0.12 -12.41 -14.37
CA LEU A 164 -1.05 -13.54 -14.28
C LEU A 164 -0.25 -14.83 -14.44
N VAL A 165 -0.17 -15.58 -13.37
CA VAL A 165 0.47 -16.92 -13.36
C VAL A 165 -0.59 -18.00 -13.21
N VAL A 166 -0.45 -19.08 -13.94
CA VAL A 166 -1.45 -20.15 -14.05
C VAL A 166 -0.81 -21.54 -13.99
N ARG A 167 -1.65 -22.56 -13.86
CA ARG A 167 -1.21 -23.95 -13.98
C ARG A 167 -0.64 -24.24 -15.36
N PRO A 168 0.33 -25.19 -15.47
CA PRO A 168 1.02 -25.48 -16.73
C PRO A 168 0.12 -25.87 -17.89
N GLU A 169 -1.03 -26.50 -17.63
CA GLU A 169 -1.99 -26.93 -18.65
C GLU A 169 -2.79 -25.79 -19.27
N ILE A 170 -2.88 -24.61 -18.65
CA ILE A 170 -3.57 -23.42 -19.15
C ILE A 170 -2.63 -22.68 -20.10
N SER A 171 -2.92 -22.67 -21.39
CA SER A 171 -2.00 -22.13 -22.40
C SER A 171 -2.48 -20.84 -23.05
N SER A 172 -3.76 -20.50 -22.89
CA SER A 172 -4.37 -19.33 -23.49
C SER A 172 -5.50 -18.79 -22.63
N ALA A 173 -5.99 -17.59 -22.94
CA ALA A 173 -7.19 -17.04 -22.32
C ALA A 173 -8.40 -17.97 -22.47
N ALA A 174 -8.51 -18.68 -23.62
CA ALA A 174 -9.66 -19.58 -23.87
C ALA A 174 -9.78 -20.73 -22.86
N ASP A 175 -8.66 -21.13 -22.24
CA ASP A 175 -8.62 -22.22 -21.26
C ASP A 175 -9.12 -21.81 -19.87
N LEU A 176 -9.41 -20.49 -19.68
CA LEU A 176 -9.79 -19.95 -18.36
C LEU A 176 -11.28 -20.11 -18.05
N ARG A 177 -12.14 -20.45 -19.01
CA ARG A 177 -13.57 -20.61 -18.75
C ARG A 177 -13.82 -21.67 -17.67
N GLY A 178 -14.56 -21.29 -16.63
CA GLY A 178 -14.86 -22.17 -15.49
C GLY A 178 -13.69 -22.40 -14.53
N LYS A 179 -12.57 -21.70 -14.72
CA LYS A 179 -11.41 -21.73 -13.82
C LYS A 179 -11.58 -20.79 -12.64
N ILE A 180 -10.76 -21.01 -11.60
CA ILE A 180 -10.73 -20.22 -10.37
C ILE A 180 -9.38 -19.50 -10.31
N LEU A 181 -9.40 -18.18 -10.40
CA LEU A 181 -8.22 -17.32 -10.27
C LEU A 181 -8.27 -16.56 -8.95
N ALA A 182 -7.11 -16.23 -8.40
CA ALA A 182 -6.99 -15.37 -7.23
C ALA A 182 -6.47 -13.98 -7.58
N SER A 183 -6.79 -13.01 -6.73
CA SER A 183 -6.18 -11.69 -6.64
C SER A 183 -5.90 -11.36 -5.18
N PRO A 184 -5.01 -10.40 -4.82
CA PRO A 184 -4.62 -10.17 -3.42
C PRO A 184 -5.77 -9.74 -2.52
N GLN A 185 -6.64 -8.87 -3.01
CA GLN A 185 -7.82 -8.37 -2.28
C GLN A 185 -8.77 -7.67 -3.27
N LEU A 186 -10.07 -7.76 -3.02
CA LEU A 186 -11.09 -7.09 -3.83
C LEU A 186 -10.82 -5.57 -3.91
N GLY A 187 -10.80 -5.04 -5.13
CA GLY A 187 -10.54 -3.63 -5.40
C GLY A 187 -9.07 -3.21 -5.24
N GLY A 188 -8.17 -4.15 -4.99
CA GLY A 188 -6.73 -3.95 -5.11
C GLY A 188 -6.30 -3.80 -6.58
N THR A 189 -5.09 -3.28 -6.81
CA THR A 189 -4.61 -3.01 -8.19
C THR A 189 -4.62 -4.26 -9.05
N GLN A 190 -4.13 -5.40 -8.56
CA GLN A 190 -4.11 -6.66 -9.31
C GLN A 190 -5.50 -7.28 -9.49
N ASP A 191 -6.45 -7.02 -8.58
CA ASP A 191 -7.84 -7.45 -8.75
C ASP A 191 -8.52 -6.69 -9.90
N VAL A 192 -8.31 -5.38 -9.95
CA VAL A 192 -8.81 -4.54 -11.05
C VAL A 192 -8.17 -4.94 -12.37
N ALA A 193 -6.84 -5.11 -12.41
CA ALA A 193 -6.12 -5.55 -13.61
C ALA A 193 -6.62 -6.90 -14.14
N LEU A 194 -6.81 -7.89 -13.25
CA LEU A 194 -7.37 -9.20 -13.61
C LEU A 194 -8.77 -9.07 -14.23
N ARG A 195 -9.67 -8.32 -13.60
CA ARG A 195 -11.04 -8.13 -14.09
C ARG A 195 -11.08 -7.39 -15.41
N ALA A 196 -10.30 -6.33 -15.56
CA ALA A 196 -10.20 -5.57 -16.80
C ALA A 196 -9.65 -6.43 -17.94
N TRP A 197 -8.60 -7.21 -17.67
CA TRP A 197 -8.05 -8.11 -18.67
C TRP A 197 -9.04 -9.23 -19.07
N LEU A 198 -9.70 -9.89 -18.10
CA LEU A 198 -10.73 -10.89 -18.39
C LEU A 198 -11.88 -10.32 -19.22
N ALA A 199 -12.32 -9.10 -18.92
CA ALA A 199 -13.33 -8.40 -19.72
C ALA A 199 -12.86 -8.17 -21.16
N SER A 200 -11.59 -7.78 -21.39
CA SER A 200 -10.99 -7.63 -22.72
C SER A 200 -10.93 -8.95 -23.50
N GLN A 201 -10.90 -10.09 -22.80
CA GLN A 201 -10.97 -11.44 -23.39
C GLN A 201 -12.40 -11.94 -23.58
N GLY A 202 -13.43 -11.10 -23.32
CA GLY A 202 -14.84 -11.43 -23.47
C GLY A 202 -15.44 -12.23 -22.31
N TYR A 203 -14.78 -12.31 -21.17
CA TYR A 203 -15.31 -12.94 -19.95
C TYR A 203 -16.09 -11.95 -19.10
N ARG A 204 -17.20 -12.41 -18.57
CA ARG A 204 -17.98 -11.67 -17.54
C ARG A 204 -17.53 -12.09 -16.17
N THR A 205 -17.24 -11.10 -15.32
CA THR A 205 -16.91 -11.29 -13.91
C THR A 205 -17.76 -10.33 -13.06
N ASN A 206 -18.28 -10.80 -11.94
CA ASN A 206 -19.06 -10.00 -11.01
C ASN A 206 -18.16 -9.59 -9.81
N VAL A 207 -18.55 -8.52 -9.11
CA VAL A 207 -17.80 -8.03 -7.93
C VAL A 207 -17.70 -9.09 -6.84
N ASP A 208 -18.72 -9.93 -6.68
CA ASP A 208 -18.73 -11.05 -5.73
C ASP A 208 -17.81 -12.23 -6.13
N GLY A 209 -17.10 -12.10 -7.25
CA GLY A 209 -16.17 -13.10 -7.74
C GLY A 209 -16.78 -14.20 -8.60
N SER A 210 -18.11 -14.20 -8.80
CA SER A 210 -18.78 -15.12 -9.72
C SER A 210 -18.63 -14.66 -11.18
N GLY A 211 -18.85 -15.56 -12.14
CA GLY A 211 -18.81 -15.25 -13.57
C GLY A 211 -18.37 -16.40 -14.44
N ASP A 212 -17.95 -16.09 -15.68
CA ASP A 212 -17.39 -17.07 -16.62
C ASP A 212 -16.04 -17.64 -16.14
N VAL A 213 -15.31 -16.85 -15.36
CA VAL A 213 -14.11 -17.19 -14.58
C VAL A 213 -14.37 -16.75 -13.16
N ALA A 214 -14.20 -17.65 -12.18
CA ALA A 214 -14.35 -17.29 -10.78
C ALA A 214 -13.11 -16.54 -10.26
N ILE A 215 -13.33 -15.45 -9.53
CA ILE A 215 -12.25 -14.69 -8.90
C ILE A 215 -12.38 -14.82 -7.39
N ASN A 216 -11.30 -15.28 -6.75
CA ASN A 216 -11.21 -15.42 -5.30
C ASN A 216 -10.19 -14.42 -4.73
N PRO A 217 -10.62 -13.21 -4.28
CA PRO A 217 -9.74 -12.27 -3.63
C PRO A 217 -9.22 -12.85 -2.31
N THR A 218 -7.92 -13.07 -2.23
CA THR A 218 -7.28 -13.81 -1.13
C THR A 218 -5.85 -13.32 -0.90
N GLU A 219 -5.46 -13.17 0.35
CA GLU A 219 -4.10 -12.75 0.71
C GLU A 219 -3.03 -13.60 0.01
N ASN A 220 -1.94 -12.96 -0.40
CA ASN A 220 -0.90 -13.57 -1.24
C ASN A 220 -0.31 -14.87 -0.65
N ALA A 221 -0.05 -14.90 0.67
CA ALA A 221 0.49 -16.10 1.32
C ALA A 221 -0.51 -17.26 1.29
N GLN A 222 -1.79 -16.98 1.45
CA GLN A 222 -2.86 -17.97 1.34
C GLN A 222 -3.07 -18.39 -0.11
N THR A 223 -2.96 -17.47 -1.07
CA THR A 223 -3.00 -17.77 -2.52
C THR A 223 -1.95 -18.81 -2.89
N LEU A 224 -0.70 -18.63 -2.44
CA LEU A 224 0.38 -19.62 -2.69
C LEU A 224 -0.02 -21.00 -2.17
N LYS A 225 -0.54 -21.07 -0.94
CA LYS A 225 -0.96 -22.37 -0.36
C LYS A 225 -2.13 -22.98 -1.11
N LEU A 226 -3.17 -22.22 -1.43
CA LEU A 226 -4.34 -22.70 -2.18
C LEU A 226 -3.95 -23.18 -3.59
N PHE A 227 -3.01 -22.50 -4.22
CA PHE A 227 -2.47 -22.94 -5.51
C PHE A 227 -1.73 -24.28 -5.38
N GLN A 228 -0.86 -24.44 -4.38
CA GLN A 228 -0.17 -25.71 -4.10
C GLN A 228 -1.15 -26.85 -3.77
N ASP A 229 -2.22 -26.56 -3.03
CA ASP A 229 -3.27 -27.51 -2.64
C ASP A 229 -4.23 -27.87 -3.82
N GLY A 230 -4.04 -27.31 -5.01
CA GLY A 230 -4.91 -27.58 -6.17
C GLY A 230 -6.26 -26.89 -6.15
N LYS A 231 -6.43 -25.85 -5.31
CA LYS A 231 -7.68 -25.10 -5.14
C LYS A 231 -7.83 -23.89 -6.06
N LEU A 232 -6.75 -23.48 -6.70
CA LEU A 232 -6.70 -22.36 -7.64
C LEU A 232 -6.06 -22.81 -8.94
N ASP A 233 -6.54 -22.28 -10.06
CA ASP A 233 -5.99 -22.51 -11.39
C ASP A 233 -4.93 -21.45 -11.77
N GLY A 234 -4.93 -20.29 -11.10
CA GLY A 234 -3.96 -19.23 -11.30
C GLY A 234 -4.20 -18.05 -10.37
N ALA A 235 -3.40 -17.01 -10.54
CA ALA A 235 -3.54 -15.78 -9.79
C ALA A 235 -2.85 -14.60 -10.50
N TRP A 236 -3.42 -13.39 -10.39
CA TRP A 236 -2.75 -12.15 -10.77
C TRP A 236 -2.09 -11.54 -9.54
N LEU A 237 -0.77 -11.54 -9.52
CA LEU A 237 0.00 -11.25 -8.32
C LEU A 237 1.13 -10.26 -8.57
N PRO A 238 1.43 -9.39 -7.58
CA PRO A 238 2.64 -8.60 -7.57
C PRO A 238 3.86 -9.44 -7.19
N GLU A 239 5.06 -8.93 -7.48
CA GLU A 239 6.30 -9.52 -7.00
C GLU A 239 6.50 -9.30 -5.48
N PRO A 240 6.95 -10.32 -4.72
CA PRO A 240 7.60 -11.56 -5.18
C PRO A 240 6.63 -12.74 -5.39
N TRP A 241 5.33 -12.55 -5.28
CA TRP A 241 4.36 -13.64 -5.22
C TRP A 241 4.18 -14.35 -6.55
N ALA A 242 4.22 -13.61 -7.67
CA ALA A 242 4.25 -14.21 -9.01
C ALA A 242 5.49 -15.12 -9.18
N SER A 243 6.68 -14.61 -8.82
CA SER A 243 7.92 -15.40 -8.85
C SER A 243 7.88 -16.61 -7.94
N ARG A 244 7.28 -16.49 -6.75
CA ARG A 244 7.12 -17.65 -5.83
C ARG A 244 6.25 -18.74 -6.44
N LEU A 245 5.10 -18.41 -7.03
CA LEU A 245 4.25 -19.41 -7.68
C LEU A 245 4.99 -20.10 -8.83
N VAL A 246 5.71 -19.33 -9.65
CA VAL A 246 6.48 -19.89 -10.77
C VAL A 246 7.58 -20.82 -10.29
N LEU A 247 8.43 -20.37 -9.36
CA LEU A 247 9.63 -21.08 -8.96
C LEU A 247 9.41 -22.15 -7.89
N THR A 248 8.33 -22.05 -7.10
CA THR A 248 8.13 -22.96 -5.96
C THR A 248 6.82 -23.76 -6.00
N ALA A 249 5.90 -23.42 -6.92
CA ALA A 249 4.61 -24.11 -7.05
C ALA A 249 4.32 -24.61 -8.48
N GLY A 250 5.29 -24.46 -9.41
CA GLY A 250 5.18 -24.97 -10.77
C GLY A 250 4.21 -24.20 -11.68
N ALA A 251 3.86 -22.96 -11.31
CA ALA A 251 3.07 -22.10 -12.18
C ALA A 251 3.88 -21.62 -13.39
N LYS A 252 3.19 -21.23 -14.47
CA LYS A 252 3.79 -20.51 -15.59
C LYS A 252 3.13 -19.13 -15.76
N VAL A 253 3.83 -18.19 -16.34
CA VAL A 253 3.29 -16.89 -16.71
C VAL A 253 2.36 -17.06 -17.91
N LEU A 254 1.11 -16.63 -17.81
CA LEU A 254 0.16 -16.52 -18.92
C LEU A 254 0.16 -15.11 -19.47
N VAL A 255 0.21 -14.11 -18.60
CA VAL A 255 0.28 -12.69 -18.97
C VAL A 255 1.32 -12.01 -18.10
N ASP A 256 2.28 -11.35 -18.72
CA ASP A 256 3.07 -10.33 -18.06
C ASP A 256 2.34 -8.99 -18.21
N GLU A 257 1.99 -8.35 -17.10
CA GLU A 257 1.16 -7.13 -17.17
C GLU A 257 1.84 -6.01 -17.97
N LYS A 258 3.19 -5.97 -17.99
CA LYS A 258 3.93 -5.00 -18.78
C LYS A 258 3.59 -5.06 -20.28
N ASP A 259 3.24 -6.24 -20.81
CA ASP A 259 2.91 -6.43 -22.22
C ASP A 259 1.54 -5.82 -22.59
N LEU A 260 0.74 -5.39 -21.61
CA LEU A 260 -0.55 -4.70 -21.79
C LEU A 260 -0.41 -3.17 -21.85
N TRP A 261 0.80 -2.65 -21.60
CA TRP A 261 1.09 -1.22 -21.55
C TRP A 261 2.06 -0.83 -22.69
N ASP A 262 1.54 -0.19 -23.72
CA ASP A 262 2.29 0.18 -24.93
C ASP A 262 3.16 1.44 -24.77
N GLY A 263 3.08 2.11 -23.64
CA GLY A 263 3.80 3.33 -23.30
C GLY A 263 3.10 4.62 -23.74
N SER A 264 1.96 4.55 -24.39
CA SER A 264 1.21 5.75 -24.82
C SER A 264 0.77 6.63 -23.65
N LEU A 265 0.54 6.04 -22.48
CA LEU A 265 0.08 6.71 -21.25
C LEU A 265 1.20 6.98 -20.26
N SER A 266 2.23 6.14 -20.20
CA SER A 266 3.36 6.25 -19.24
C SER A 266 4.61 6.90 -19.84
N GLY A 267 4.67 7.04 -21.16
CA GLY A 267 5.85 7.52 -21.88
C GLY A 267 6.85 6.42 -22.25
N LYS A 268 6.75 5.22 -21.65
CA LYS A 268 7.62 4.08 -21.95
C LYS A 268 6.83 2.77 -21.98
N PRO A 269 7.00 1.94 -23.03
CA PRO A 269 6.37 0.62 -23.08
C PRO A 269 6.73 -0.23 -21.86
N GLY A 270 5.75 -0.94 -21.32
CA GLY A 270 5.90 -1.83 -20.18
C GLY A 270 5.88 -1.16 -18.81
N GLU A 271 5.89 0.17 -18.73
CA GLU A 271 5.78 0.88 -17.46
C GLU A 271 4.32 1.16 -17.08
N PHE A 272 3.92 0.71 -15.91
CA PHE A 272 2.64 0.98 -15.27
C PHE A 272 2.85 1.04 -13.76
N PRO A 273 2.09 1.86 -13.02
CA PRO A 273 2.32 2.03 -11.59
C PRO A 273 1.81 0.80 -10.81
N THR A 274 2.69 0.19 -10.03
CA THR A 274 2.34 -0.92 -9.14
C THR A 274 2.36 -0.48 -7.69
N THR A 275 3.33 0.37 -7.32
CA THR A 275 3.42 0.97 -6.00
C THR A 275 3.70 2.46 -6.11
N ILE A 276 2.94 3.23 -5.34
CA ILE A 276 3.04 4.68 -5.20
C ILE A 276 3.13 5.05 -3.72
N LEU A 277 3.54 6.27 -3.42
CA LEU A 277 3.51 6.84 -2.09
C LEU A 277 2.35 7.85 -2.00
N ILE A 278 1.46 7.65 -1.04
CA ILE A 278 0.35 8.55 -0.75
C ILE A 278 0.42 9.09 0.68
N VAL A 279 -0.21 10.22 0.90
CA VAL A 279 -0.34 10.87 2.22
C VAL A 279 -1.79 11.29 2.46
N ASN A 280 -2.22 11.25 3.72
CA ASN A 280 -3.49 11.85 4.13
C ASN A 280 -3.44 13.36 3.88
N GLN A 281 -4.46 13.93 3.21
CA GLN A 281 -4.47 15.36 2.82
C GLN A 281 -4.40 16.31 4.02
N LYS A 282 -5.11 15.96 5.10
CA LYS A 282 -5.06 16.76 6.32
C LYS A 282 -3.68 16.75 6.96
N PHE A 283 -3.05 15.57 7.07
CA PHE A 283 -1.67 15.47 7.57
C PHE A 283 -0.69 16.29 6.71
N ALA A 284 -0.82 16.22 5.39
CA ALA A 284 0.04 16.97 4.48
C ALA A 284 -0.15 18.49 4.62
N ALA A 285 -1.37 18.94 4.86
CA ALA A 285 -1.66 20.37 5.09
C ALA A 285 -1.13 20.86 6.45
N ASP A 286 -1.24 20.04 7.48
CA ASP A 286 -0.79 20.39 8.84
C ASP A 286 0.74 20.31 8.98
N HIS A 287 1.42 19.39 8.25
CA HIS A 287 2.83 19.05 8.39
C HIS A 287 3.59 18.95 7.06
N PRO A 288 3.59 20.00 6.22
CA PRO A 288 4.21 19.97 4.90
C PRO A 288 5.73 19.69 4.94
N GLU A 289 6.44 20.15 5.97
CA GLU A 289 7.87 19.90 6.13
C GLU A 289 8.16 18.41 6.44
N THR A 290 7.29 17.74 7.20
CA THR A 290 7.40 16.30 7.45
C THR A 290 7.19 15.50 6.17
N VAL A 291 6.23 15.90 5.32
CA VAL A 291 6.01 15.28 4.01
C VAL A 291 7.23 15.47 3.10
N LYS A 292 7.82 16.65 3.09
CA LYS A 292 9.05 16.93 2.33
C LYS A 292 10.23 16.09 2.82
N SER A 293 10.38 15.93 4.13
CA SER A 293 11.40 15.05 4.73
C SER A 293 11.16 13.57 4.37
N LEU A 294 9.92 13.09 4.42
CA LEU A 294 9.56 11.74 3.94
C LEU A 294 9.98 11.55 2.47
N LEU A 295 9.70 12.54 1.62
CA LEU A 295 10.05 12.48 0.19
C LEU A 295 11.56 12.46 -0.03
N LYS A 296 12.35 13.20 0.74
CA LYS A 296 13.83 13.13 0.66
C LYS A 296 14.33 11.71 0.96
N GLY A 297 13.85 11.09 2.04
CA GLY A 297 14.22 9.72 2.39
C GLY A 297 13.75 8.71 1.36
N HIS A 298 12.56 8.93 0.77
CA HIS A 298 12.04 8.11 -0.33
C HIS A 298 12.90 8.22 -1.59
N VAL A 299 13.27 9.44 -2.02
CA VAL A 299 14.14 9.67 -3.18
C VAL A 299 15.49 8.98 -2.99
N LYS A 300 16.15 9.15 -1.84
CA LYS A 300 17.38 8.43 -1.49
C LYS A 300 17.24 6.91 -1.63
N SER A 301 16.11 6.37 -1.20
CA SER A 301 15.83 4.93 -1.29
C SER A 301 15.74 4.45 -2.74
N VAL A 302 15.06 5.22 -3.60
CA VAL A 302 14.93 4.91 -5.04
C VAL A 302 16.27 5.07 -5.76
N GLU A 303 17.03 6.11 -5.44
CA GLU A 303 18.38 6.34 -5.98
C GLU A 303 19.31 5.19 -5.61
N TRP A 304 19.30 4.76 -4.34
CA TRP A 304 20.11 3.62 -3.90
C TRP A 304 19.70 2.34 -4.65
N LEU A 305 18.40 2.05 -4.80
CA LEU A 305 17.89 0.89 -5.54
C LEU A 305 18.32 0.91 -7.02
N ASN A 306 18.42 2.07 -7.63
CA ASN A 306 18.84 2.21 -9.03
C ASN A 306 20.35 2.17 -9.21
N GLY A 307 21.13 2.54 -8.18
CA GLY A 307 22.60 2.61 -8.23
C GLY A 307 23.31 1.39 -7.64
N ALA A 308 22.69 0.63 -6.74
CA ALA A 308 23.33 -0.50 -6.08
C ALA A 308 23.50 -1.71 -7.02
N ALA A 309 24.51 -2.54 -6.75
CA ALA A 309 24.66 -3.82 -7.44
C ALA A 309 23.49 -4.76 -7.11
N ASP A 310 23.12 -5.64 -8.04
CA ASP A 310 21.94 -6.52 -7.89
C ASP A 310 22.03 -7.41 -6.64
N GLY A 311 23.23 -7.91 -6.31
CA GLY A 311 23.42 -8.71 -5.10
C GLY A 311 23.18 -7.92 -3.81
N ASP A 312 23.61 -6.65 -3.77
CA ASP A 312 23.40 -5.78 -2.61
C ASP A 312 21.92 -5.43 -2.47
N LYS A 313 21.23 -5.11 -3.57
CA LYS A 313 19.79 -4.91 -3.59
C LYS A 313 19.05 -6.13 -3.04
N ALA A 314 19.37 -7.32 -3.55
CA ALA A 314 18.75 -8.57 -3.13
C ALA A 314 18.95 -8.81 -1.63
N ASN A 315 20.16 -8.63 -1.12
CA ASN A 315 20.49 -8.83 0.30
C ASN A 315 19.74 -7.86 1.21
N VAL A 316 19.75 -6.57 0.90
CA VAL A 316 19.08 -5.54 1.72
C VAL A 316 17.56 -5.72 1.70
N ILE A 317 16.97 -5.95 0.52
CA ILE A 317 15.53 -6.16 0.40
C ILE A 317 15.14 -7.46 1.13
N ASN A 318 15.92 -8.54 1.02
CA ASN A 318 15.59 -9.80 1.67
C ASN A 318 15.64 -9.71 3.19
N ALA A 319 16.64 -9.03 3.74
CA ALA A 319 16.74 -8.75 5.17
C ALA A 319 15.54 -7.92 5.65
N ALA A 320 15.19 -6.86 4.93
CA ALA A 320 14.04 -6.01 5.24
C ALA A 320 12.70 -6.77 5.13
N LEU A 321 12.56 -7.69 4.17
CA LEU A 321 11.38 -8.56 4.05
C LEU A 321 11.28 -9.55 5.21
N LYS A 322 12.41 -10.13 5.65
CA LYS A 322 12.43 -10.97 6.85
C LYS A 322 11.90 -10.22 8.05
N ASP A 323 12.36 -9.00 8.24
CA ASP A 323 11.89 -8.14 9.31
C ASP A 323 10.43 -7.73 9.13
N ALA A 324 9.98 -7.41 7.93
CA ALA A 324 8.62 -6.96 7.65
C ALA A 324 7.59 -8.10 7.64
N ALA A 325 7.92 -9.23 7.05
CA ALA A 325 6.99 -10.34 6.78
C ALA A 325 7.34 -11.65 7.52
N GLY A 326 8.42 -11.65 8.31
CA GLY A 326 8.83 -12.79 9.14
C GLY A 326 9.51 -13.93 8.37
N ALA A 327 9.80 -13.79 7.07
CA ALA A 327 10.43 -14.82 6.26
C ALA A 327 11.34 -14.25 5.17
N GLU A 328 12.48 -14.87 4.98
CA GLU A 328 13.37 -14.62 3.84
C GLU A 328 12.84 -15.30 2.57
N LEU A 329 13.13 -14.67 1.43
CA LEU A 329 12.91 -15.27 0.12
C LEU A 329 14.13 -16.09 -0.29
N LYS A 330 13.91 -17.10 -1.14
CA LYS A 330 15.00 -17.76 -1.85
C LYS A 330 15.64 -16.79 -2.83
N ALA A 331 16.96 -16.92 -3.03
CA ALA A 331 17.72 -16.02 -3.90
C ALA A 331 17.15 -15.94 -5.32
N ASP A 332 16.80 -17.07 -5.92
CA ASP A 332 16.20 -17.15 -7.25
C ASP A 332 14.85 -16.42 -7.36
N VAL A 333 14.06 -16.41 -6.29
CA VAL A 333 12.78 -15.69 -6.22
C VAL A 333 13.01 -14.19 -6.22
N ILE A 334 13.95 -13.70 -5.40
CA ILE A 334 14.21 -12.26 -5.32
C ILE A 334 14.88 -11.74 -6.60
N ASP A 335 15.82 -12.49 -7.16
CA ASP A 335 16.49 -12.16 -8.42
C ASP A 335 15.52 -12.08 -9.60
N ARG A 336 14.57 -13.03 -9.68
CA ARG A 336 13.51 -12.98 -10.69
C ARG A 336 12.58 -11.80 -10.47
N SER A 337 12.21 -11.52 -9.24
CA SER A 337 11.33 -10.41 -8.88
C SER A 337 11.92 -9.05 -9.27
N LEU A 338 13.19 -8.83 -8.98
CA LEU A 338 13.89 -7.58 -9.31
C LEU A 338 13.97 -7.30 -10.81
N LYS A 339 14.05 -8.34 -11.65
CA LYS A 339 14.06 -8.19 -13.12
C LYS A 339 12.73 -7.73 -13.70
N ASN A 340 11.65 -7.85 -12.95
CA ASN A 340 10.30 -7.48 -13.38
C ASN A 340 9.89 -6.08 -12.91
N ILE A 341 10.71 -5.39 -12.12
CA ILE A 341 10.36 -4.13 -11.45
C ILE A 341 11.31 -3.02 -11.89
N VAL A 342 10.76 -1.84 -12.12
CA VAL A 342 11.49 -0.58 -12.27
C VAL A 342 11.18 0.29 -11.06
N PHE A 343 12.22 0.74 -10.33
CA PHE A 343 12.03 1.66 -9.21
C PHE A 343 12.08 3.10 -9.72
N THR A 344 11.05 3.88 -9.40
CA THR A 344 10.91 5.24 -9.93
C THR A 344 10.14 6.12 -8.95
N VAL A 345 10.52 7.40 -8.88
CA VAL A 345 9.76 8.42 -8.14
C VAL A 345 8.60 8.98 -8.97
N ASP A 346 8.56 8.71 -10.27
CA ASP A 346 7.46 9.11 -11.15
C ASP A 346 6.24 8.21 -10.91
N PRO A 347 5.09 8.77 -10.51
CA PRO A 347 3.86 8.00 -10.31
C PRO A 347 3.17 7.58 -11.61
N LEU A 348 3.70 7.96 -12.78
CA LEU A 348 3.16 7.68 -14.11
C LEU A 348 1.72 8.21 -14.26
N ALA A 349 1.53 9.48 -13.94
CA ALA A 349 0.21 10.11 -13.78
C ALA A 349 -0.71 9.97 -15.00
N GLY A 350 -0.16 9.91 -16.23
CA GLY A 350 -0.95 9.70 -17.45
C GLY A 350 -1.74 8.39 -17.50
N THR A 351 -1.43 7.42 -16.63
CA THR A 351 -2.12 6.11 -16.59
C THR A 351 -3.42 6.12 -15.74
N TYR A 352 -3.67 7.16 -14.96
CA TYR A 352 -4.70 7.10 -13.90
C TYR A 352 -6.13 7.17 -14.40
N GLU A 353 -6.39 7.87 -15.51
CA GLU A 353 -7.71 7.84 -16.14
C GLU A 353 -8.08 6.41 -16.61
N LYS A 354 -7.11 5.67 -17.16
CA LYS A 354 -7.30 4.26 -17.52
C LYS A 354 -7.53 3.41 -16.26
N LEU A 355 -6.72 3.58 -15.21
CA LEU A 355 -6.87 2.83 -13.96
C LEU A 355 -8.22 3.09 -13.28
N LEU A 356 -8.74 4.33 -13.35
CA LEU A 356 -10.09 4.67 -12.92
C LEU A 356 -11.13 3.94 -13.78
N ALA A 357 -11.02 4.02 -15.10
CA ALA A 357 -11.96 3.37 -16.02
C ALA A 357 -11.99 1.85 -15.82
N ASP A 358 -10.84 1.21 -15.63
CA ASP A 358 -10.72 -0.22 -15.33
C ASP A 358 -11.41 -0.56 -13.98
N GLY A 359 -11.23 0.28 -12.96
CA GLY A 359 -11.89 0.14 -11.65
C GLY A 359 -13.41 0.29 -11.73
N VAL A 360 -13.90 1.21 -12.56
CA VAL A 360 -15.33 1.39 -12.83
C VAL A 360 -15.90 0.16 -13.55
N ALA A 361 -15.21 -0.30 -14.60
CA ALA A 361 -15.61 -1.51 -15.35
C ALA A 361 -15.61 -2.77 -14.46
N ALA A 362 -14.66 -2.87 -13.54
CA ALA A 362 -14.59 -3.94 -12.54
C ALA A 362 -15.66 -3.82 -11.43
N GLY A 363 -16.41 -2.72 -11.38
CA GLY A 363 -17.41 -2.45 -10.35
C GLY A 363 -16.84 -2.17 -8.95
N THR A 364 -15.54 -1.90 -8.84
CA THR A 364 -14.84 -1.68 -7.57
C THR A 364 -14.74 -0.20 -7.21
N THR A 365 -14.98 0.68 -8.17
CA THR A 365 -15.00 2.13 -7.99
C THR A 365 -16.14 2.76 -8.80
N LYS A 366 -16.45 4.05 -8.55
CA LYS A 366 -17.44 4.80 -9.31
C LYS A 366 -16.74 5.76 -10.28
N GLN A 367 -17.40 6.07 -11.42
CA GLN A 367 -16.94 7.14 -12.29
C GLN A 367 -16.96 8.48 -11.53
N ALA A 368 -15.87 9.20 -11.57
CA ALA A 368 -15.71 10.49 -10.91
C ALA A 368 -14.59 11.30 -11.60
N ASP A 369 -14.56 12.58 -11.34
CA ASP A 369 -13.40 13.43 -11.61
C ASP A 369 -12.32 13.14 -10.56
N ILE A 370 -11.08 12.86 -11.01
CA ILE A 370 -9.93 12.63 -10.15
C ILE A 370 -8.92 13.79 -10.17
N ASN A 371 -9.32 14.95 -10.66
CA ASN A 371 -8.52 16.17 -10.55
C ASN A 371 -8.20 16.46 -9.09
N GLY A 372 -6.94 16.80 -8.80
CA GLY A 372 -6.45 17.05 -7.44
C GLY A 372 -5.93 15.82 -6.72
N ILE A 373 -5.97 14.63 -7.33
CA ILE A 373 -5.42 13.41 -6.70
C ILE A 373 -3.89 13.50 -6.50
N PHE A 374 -3.18 14.24 -7.37
CA PHE A 374 -1.74 14.44 -7.25
C PHE A 374 -1.39 15.75 -6.53
N ASN A 375 -0.33 15.68 -5.71
CA ASN A 375 0.40 16.83 -5.21
C ASN A 375 1.90 16.54 -5.27
N LEU A 376 2.53 16.88 -6.38
CA LEU A 376 3.93 16.58 -6.68
C LEU A 376 4.86 17.76 -6.39
N THR A 377 4.35 18.88 -5.88
CA THR A 377 5.12 20.09 -5.61
C THR A 377 6.37 19.81 -4.77
N ALA A 378 6.20 19.14 -3.61
CA ALA A 378 7.33 18.83 -2.74
C ALA A 378 8.28 17.79 -3.36
N LEU A 379 7.80 16.85 -4.17
CA LEU A 379 8.65 15.92 -4.92
C LEU A 379 9.52 16.66 -5.93
N ASN A 380 8.92 17.56 -6.71
CA ASN A 380 9.63 18.35 -7.71
C ASN A 380 10.68 19.28 -7.07
N GLU A 381 10.38 19.85 -5.89
CA GLU A 381 11.36 20.60 -5.11
C GLU A 381 12.54 19.72 -4.63
N VAL A 382 12.27 18.51 -4.14
CA VAL A 382 13.30 17.60 -3.61
C VAL A 382 14.19 17.07 -4.72
N THR A 383 13.62 16.72 -5.88
CA THR A 383 14.37 16.15 -7.00
C THR A 383 15.02 17.22 -7.89
N GLY A 384 14.59 18.48 -7.81
CA GLY A 384 14.91 19.51 -8.78
C GLY A 384 14.34 19.20 -10.18
N GLY A 385 13.42 18.25 -10.26
CA GLY A 385 12.82 17.72 -11.48
C GLY A 385 11.49 18.38 -11.82
N LYS A 386 10.83 17.82 -12.85
CA LYS A 386 9.50 18.20 -13.28
C LYS A 386 8.69 16.94 -13.54
N THR A 387 8.38 16.19 -12.48
CA THR A 387 7.45 15.07 -12.57
C THR A 387 6.05 15.62 -12.83
N SER A 388 5.40 15.15 -13.89
CA SER A 388 4.10 15.68 -14.30
C SER A 388 2.94 14.97 -13.59
N ALA A 389 1.95 15.77 -13.18
CA ALA A 389 0.65 15.29 -12.71
C ALA A 389 -0.34 14.99 -13.85
N ALA A 390 0.08 15.14 -15.11
CA ALA A 390 -0.75 14.94 -16.32
C ALA A 390 -2.10 15.69 -16.29
N GLY A 391 -2.14 16.87 -15.66
CA GLY A 391 -3.35 17.65 -15.47
C GLY A 391 -4.26 17.20 -14.32
N LEU A 392 -3.85 16.17 -13.56
CA LEU A 392 -4.65 15.60 -12.46
C LEU A 392 -4.25 16.14 -11.07
N GLY A 393 -3.57 17.30 -10.99
CA GLY A 393 -3.20 17.89 -9.72
C GLY A 393 -2.10 18.95 -9.80
N LYS A 394 -1.39 19.13 -8.67
CA LYS A 394 -0.30 20.10 -8.51
C LYS A 394 1.05 19.49 -8.88
N GLU A 395 1.87 20.28 -9.56
CA GLU A 395 3.25 19.96 -9.96
C GLU A 395 4.28 20.78 -9.22
#